data_da675362842e231ca85ce8f4f71fc2dd
#
_entry.id   da675362842e231ca85ce8f4f71fc2dd
#
_cell.length_a   1.000
_cell.length_b   1.000
_cell.length_c   1.000
_cell.angle_alpha   90.00
_cell.angle_beta   90.00
_cell.angle_gamma   90.00
#
_symmetry.space_group_name_H-M   'P 1'
#
loop_
_entity.id
_entity.type
_entity.pdbx_description
1 polymer ?
#
loop_
_entity_poly.entity_id
_entity_poly.type
_entity_poly.pdbx_seq_one_letter_code
_entity_poly.pdbx_strand_id
1 'polypeptide(L)'
;MPLPKIGNLAPAFSLQNQQGDKVSLKDFKGKKNVVIYFYPKASTPGCTVQACGIRDSSAAFKMLNTVVLGISPDPIKRLQNFIDKQALNFDLLSDEDHSIADKYGAWGPKKFMGKEYDGILRSTFIVGKDGKLKAIMDKVKTKSHHDDVIDWIKVNL
;
A
#
# COMPACT_ATOMS: atom_id res chain seq x y z
N MET A 1 -6.67 -15.37 7.04
CA MET A 1 -7.30 -14.23 7.73
C MET A 1 -8.37 -13.61 6.86
N PRO A 2 -9.54 -13.35 7.41
CA PRO A 2 -10.58 -12.67 6.62
C PRO A 2 -10.16 -11.23 6.30
N LEU A 3 -10.61 -10.75 5.16
CA LEU A 3 -10.41 -9.35 4.78
C LEU A 3 -11.17 -8.44 5.76
N PRO A 4 -10.66 -7.23 6.03
CA PRO A 4 -11.43 -6.24 6.78
C PRO A 4 -12.69 -5.85 6.01
N LYS A 5 -13.70 -5.34 6.72
CA LYS A 5 -15.00 -5.01 6.10
C LYS A 5 -15.04 -3.55 5.68
N ILE A 6 -15.51 -3.32 4.46
CA ILE A 6 -15.81 -1.96 3.95
C ILE A 6 -16.88 -1.33 4.85
N GLY A 7 -16.68 -0.08 5.22
CA GLY A 7 -17.57 0.67 6.09
C GLY A 7 -17.15 0.67 7.57
N ASN A 8 -16.31 -0.27 7.98
CA ASN A 8 -15.75 -0.30 9.33
C ASN A 8 -14.44 0.49 9.38
N LEU A 9 -13.98 0.83 10.57
CA LEU A 9 -12.64 1.42 10.72
C LEU A 9 -11.61 0.47 10.17
N ALA A 10 -10.67 1.00 9.38
CA ALA A 10 -9.55 0.21 8.84
C ALA A 10 -8.67 -0.26 10.00
N PRO A 11 -8.07 -1.47 9.92
CA PRO A 11 -7.18 -1.95 10.98
C PRO A 11 -6.05 -0.96 11.25
N ALA A 12 -5.84 -0.63 12.52
CA ALA A 12 -4.79 0.29 12.93
C ALA A 12 -3.41 -0.33 12.71
N PHE A 13 -2.44 0.51 12.38
CA PHE A 13 -1.05 0.09 12.32
C PHE A 13 -0.12 1.23 12.67
N SER A 14 1.10 0.86 13.02
CA SER A 14 2.20 1.79 13.24
C SER A 14 3.47 1.07 12.78
N LEU A 15 4.07 1.57 11.72
CA LEU A 15 5.26 0.98 11.09
C LEU A 15 6.32 2.04 10.84
N GLN A 16 7.57 1.62 10.70
CA GLN A 16 8.65 2.51 10.32
C GLN A 16 8.71 2.67 8.82
N ASN A 17 8.96 3.89 8.35
CA ASN A 17 9.18 4.16 6.94
C ASN A 17 10.64 3.93 6.54
N GLN A 18 11.00 4.30 5.30
CA GLN A 18 12.35 4.13 4.76
C GLN A 18 13.44 4.89 5.55
N GLN A 19 13.05 5.89 6.32
CA GLN A 19 13.97 6.70 7.13
C GLN A 19 14.02 6.25 8.59
N GLY A 20 13.24 5.21 8.95
CA GLY A 20 13.12 4.76 10.32
C GLY A 20 12.12 5.56 11.16
N ASP A 21 11.40 6.49 10.56
CA ASP A 21 10.38 7.28 11.25
C ASP A 21 9.08 6.50 11.35
N LYS A 22 8.41 6.64 12.49
CA LYS A 22 7.14 5.96 12.74
C LYS A 22 5.99 6.63 11.98
N VAL A 23 5.25 5.82 11.22
CA VAL A 23 4.04 6.25 10.50
C VAL A 23 2.87 5.41 10.97
N SER A 24 1.80 6.07 11.41
CA SER A 24 0.59 5.41 11.90
C SER A 24 -0.61 5.84 11.08
N LEU A 25 -1.55 4.92 10.86
CA LEU A 25 -2.77 5.24 10.10
C LEU A 25 -3.55 6.40 10.76
N LYS A 26 -3.62 6.42 12.08
CA LYS A 26 -4.31 7.48 12.84
C LYS A 26 -3.78 8.89 12.57
N ASP A 27 -2.53 9.01 12.08
CA ASP A 27 -1.92 10.31 11.79
C ASP A 27 -2.68 11.08 10.71
N PHE A 28 -3.42 10.37 9.86
CA PHE A 28 -4.14 10.94 8.73
C PHE A 28 -5.65 11.08 8.99
N LYS A 29 -6.16 10.50 10.06
CA LYS A 29 -7.59 10.55 10.37
C LYS A 29 -8.06 12.00 10.59
N GLY A 30 -9.14 12.38 9.90
CA GLY A 30 -9.67 13.74 9.92
C GLY A 30 -8.91 14.72 9.01
N LYS A 31 -7.86 14.27 8.34
CA LYS A 31 -6.99 15.13 7.54
C LYS A 31 -6.94 14.72 6.07
N LYS A 32 -6.69 13.43 5.79
CA LYS A 32 -6.47 12.94 4.42
C LYS A 32 -7.04 11.55 4.22
N ASN A 33 -7.40 11.24 2.98
CA ASN A 33 -7.64 9.86 2.55
C ASN A 33 -6.30 9.14 2.45
N VAL A 34 -6.29 7.83 2.67
CA VAL A 34 -5.06 7.03 2.63
C VAL A 34 -5.27 5.84 1.69
N VAL A 35 -4.36 5.68 0.75
CA VAL A 35 -4.26 4.48 -0.07
C VAL A 35 -3.15 3.62 0.50
N ILE A 36 -3.48 2.42 0.93
CA ILE A 36 -2.54 1.45 1.46
C ILE A 36 -2.42 0.33 0.44
N TYR A 37 -1.22 0.12 -0.12
CA TYR A 37 -1.04 -1.02 -1.01
C TYR A 37 0.07 -1.94 -0.52
N PHE A 38 -0.20 -3.25 -0.61
CA PHE A 38 0.75 -4.28 -0.22
C PHE A 38 1.43 -4.83 -1.47
N TYR A 39 2.75 -4.90 -1.45
CA TYR A 39 3.55 -5.44 -2.55
C TYR A 39 4.59 -6.41 -2.00
N PRO A 40 4.97 -7.45 -2.77
CA PRO A 40 5.77 -8.54 -2.21
C PRO A 40 7.23 -8.22 -1.95
N LYS A 41 7.87 -7.39 -2.79
CA LYS A 41 9.30 -7.16 -2.62
C LYS A 41 9.78 -5.92 -3.37
N ALA A 42 10.49 -5.02 -2.67
CA ALA A 42 11.11 -3.84 -3.25
C ALA A 42 12.08 -4.21 -4.38
N SER A 43 12.17 -3.35 -5.38
CA SER A 43 13.09 -3.46 -6.51
C SER A 43 12.84 -4.62 -7.47
N THR A 44 11.73 -5.35 -7.34
CA THR A 44 11.32 -6.34 -8.34
C THR A 44 10.62 -5.63 -9.51
N PRO A 45 10.59 -6.23 -10.73
CA PRO A 45 10.05 -5.54 -11.91
C PRO A 45 8.61 -5.05 -11.76
N GLY A 46 7.70 -5.91 -11.31
CA GLY A 46 6.28 -5.54 -11.13
C GLY A 46 6.09 -4.46 -10.07
N CYS A 47 6.78 -4.58 -8.94
CA CYS A 47 6.70 -3.60 -7.86
C CYS A 47 7.30 -2.26 -8.28
N THR A 48 8.34 -2.28 -9.11
CA THR A 48 8.96 -1.06 -9.66
C THR A 48 7.99 -0.34 -10.59
N VAL A 49 7.34 -1.05 -11.50
CA VAL A 49 6.33 -0.47 -12.40
C VAL A 49 5.20 0.18 -11.61
N GLN A 50 4.70 -0.51 -10.60
CA GLN A 50 3.62 -0.03 -9.74
C GLN A 50 4.04 1.26 -8.99
N ALA A 51 5.21 1.23 -8.37
CA ALA A 51 5.71 2.37 -7.59
C ALA A 51 6.00 3.59 -8.49
N CYS A 52 6.58 3.39 -9.65
CA CYS A 52 6.87 4.50 -10.58
C CYS A 52 5.58 5.14 -11.11
N GLY A 53 4.53 4.36 -11.36
CA GLY A 53 3.22 4.90 -11.75
C GLY A 53 2.64 5.79 -10.66
N ILE A 54 2.74 5.39 -9.40
CA ILE A 54 2.28 6.19 -8.25
C ILE A 54 3.12 7.46 -8.14
N ARG A 55 4.44 7.35 -8.24
CA ARG A 55 5.36 8.50 -8.22
C ARG A 55 4.96 9.54 -9.25
N ASP A 56 4.72 9.12 -10.48
CA ASP A 56 4.40 10.02 -11.59
C ASP A 56 3.01 10.63 -11.46
N SER A 57 2.16 10.07 -10.62
CA SER A 57 0.79 10.53 -10.37
C SER A 57 0.64 11.32 -9.06
N SER A 58 1.74 11.73 -8.43
CA SER A 58 1.70 12.36 -7.11
C SER A 58 0.86 13.63 -7.07
N ALA A 59 0.87 14.44 -8.13
CA ALA A 59 0.07 15.66 -8.21
C ALA A 59 -1.44 15.34 -8.17
N ALA A 60 -1.87 14.29 -8.86
CA ALA A 60 -3.26 13.86 -8.85
C ALA A 60 -3.69 13.41 -7.46
N PHE A 61 -2.86 12.65 -6.76
CA PHE A 61 -3.16 12.23 -5.38
C PHE A 61 -3.26 13.42 -4.44
N LYS A 62 -2.37 14.39 -4.55
CA LYS A 62 -2.41 15.62 -3.74
C LYS A 62 -3.71 16.40 -3.99
N MET A 63 -4.12 16.55 -5.24
CA MET A 63 -5.37 17.23 -5.59
C MET A 63 -6.59 16.52 -5.02
N LEU A 64 -6.53 15.21 -4.84
CA LEU A 64 -7.59 14.41 -4.24
C LEU A 64 -7.46 14.30 -2.71
N ASN A 65 -6.56 15.08 -2.11
CA ASN A 65 -6.30 15.06 -0.67
C ASN A 65 -5.98 13.65 -0.15
N THR A 66 -5.14 12.93 -0.89
CA THR A 66 -4.85 11.51 -0.65
C THR A 66 -3.36 11.28 -0.48
N VAL A 67 -3.00 10.46 0.51
CA VAL A 67 -1.65 9.97 0.77
C VAL A 67 -1.58 8.51 0.34
N VAL A 68 -0.47 8.11 -0.29
CA VAL A 68 -0.22 6.71 -0.66
C VAL A 68 0.88 6.15 0.23
N LEU A 69 0.63 4.99 0.81
CA LEU A 69 1.60 4.24 1.62
C LEU A 69 1.76 2.85 1.02
N GLY A 70 3.00 2.49 0.68
CA GLY A 70 3.32 1.13 0.23
C GLY A 70 3.85 0.31 1.40
N ILE A 71 3.39 -0.91 1.56
CA ILE A 71 3.78 -1.80 2.66
C ILE A 71 4.32 -3.12 2.11
N SER A 72 5.50 -3.51 2.57
CA SER A 72 6.12 -4.78 2.20
C SER A 72 6.86 -5.39 3.39
N PRO A 73 7.22 -6.68 3.34
CA PRO A 73 8.03 -7.31 4.39
C PRO A 73 9.53 -7.01 4.27
N ASP A 74 9.90 -6.01 3.50
CA ASP A 74 11.30 -5.61 3.34
C ASP A 74 11.82 -4.85 4.57
N PRO A 75 13.13 -4.98 4.90
CA PRO A 75 13.76 -4.14 5.92
C PRO A 75 13.91 -2.70 5.43
N ILE A 76 14.04 -1.78 6.37
CA ILE A 76 14.12 -0.32 6.10
C ILE A 76 15.20 0.01 5.06
N LYS A 77 16.37 -0.60 5.18
CA LYS A 77 17.47 -0.35 4.25
C LYS A 77 17.09 -0.64 2.79
N ARG A 78 16.35 -1.72 2.57
CA ARG A 78 15.89 -2.09 1.22
C ARG A 78 14.87 -1.09 0.68
N LEU A 79 14.00 -0.58 1.55
CA LEU A 79 13.03 0.46 1.20
C LEU A 79 13.75 1.76 0.82
N GLN A 80 14.76 2.14 1.59
CA GLN A 80 15.55 3.34 1.29
C GLN A 80 16.25 3.22 -0.07
N ASN A 81 16.85 2.07 -0.35
CA ASN A 81 17.49 1.82 -1.64
C ASN A 81 16.50 1.90 -2.80
N PHE A 82 15.30 1.37 -2.61
CA PHE A 82 14.24 1.41 -3.63
C PHE A 82 13.80 2.86 -3.92
N ILE A 83 13.59 3.65 -2.87
CA ILE A 83 13.23 5.06 -2.99
C ILE A 83 14.33 5.84 -3.72
N ASP A 84 15.59 5.64 -3.32
CA ASP A 84 16.72 6.36 -3.93
C ASP A 84 16.89 5.99 -5.40
N LYS A 85 16.81 4.70 -5.72
CA LYS A 85 17.02 4.20 -7.08
C LYS A 85 15.92 4.66 -8.04
N GLN A 86 14.67 4.70 -7.57
CA GLN A 86 13.52 5.03 -8.42
C GLN A 86 13.02 6.47 -8.21
N ALA A 87 13.68 7.26 -7.37
CA ALA A 87 13.26 8.62 -7.03
C ALA A 87 11.79 8.69 -6.57
N LEU A 88 11.40 7.75 -5.70
CA LEU A 88 10.02 7.68 -5.19
C LEU A 88 9.74 8.85 -4.26
N ASN A 89 8.54 9.39 -4.32
CA ASN A 89 8.13 10.58 -3.59
C ASN A 89 6.97 10.32 -2.61
N PHE A 90 6.87 9.09 -2.14
CA PHE A 90 5.89 8.69 -1.12
C PHE A 90 6.54 7.67 -0.19
N ASP A 91 5.95 7.49 1.00
CA ASP A 91 6.53 6.62 2.02
C ASP A 91 6.31 5.14 1.72
N LEU A 92 7.34 4.35 1.98
CA LEU A 92 7.29 2.89 2.02
C LEU A 92 7.46 2.46 3.47
N LEU A 93 6.61 1.54 3.92
CA LEU A 93 6.59 1.09 5.30
C LEU A 93 7.10 -0.35 5.41
N SER A 94 7.88 -0.61 6.45
CA SER A 94 8.48 -1.92 6.70
C SER A 94 7.59 -2.76 7.62
N ASP A 95 7.11 -3.89 7.11
CA ASP A 95 6.28 -4.86 7.83
C ASP A 95 6.99 -6.23 7.79
N GLU A 96 8.22 -6.28 8.36
CA GLU A 96 9.11 -7.45 8.21
C GLU A 96 8.49 -8.76 8.69
N ASP A 97 7.69 -8.73 9.75
CA ASP A 97 7.00 -9.89 10.30
C ASP A 97 5.63 -10.15 9.68
N HIS A 98 5.25 -9.39 8.66
CA HIS A 98 3.96 -9.40 7.96
C HIS A 98 2.73 -9.33 8.86
N SER A 99 2.88 -8.80 10.06
CA SER A 99 1.76 -8.70 11.01
C SER A 99 0.63 -7.79 10.52
N ILE A 100 0.97 -6.69 9.85
CA ILE A 100 -0.02 -5.78 9.30
C ILE A 100 -0.66 -6.38 8.04
N ALA A 101 0.12 -7.04 7.20
CA ALA A 101 -0.42 -7.77 6.05
C ALA A 101 -1.44 -8.82 6.51
N ASP A 102 -1.16 -9.52 7.60
CA ASP A 102 -2.10 -10.49 8.18
C ASP A 102 -3.41 -9.82 8.60
N LYS A 103 -3.35 -8.67 9.26
CA LYS A 103 -4.53 -7.91 9.69
C LYS A 103 -5.41 -7.48 8.52
N TYR A 104 -4.80 -7.18 7.39
CA TYR A 104 -5.52 -6.71 6.20
C TYR A 104 -5.92 -7.86 5.27
N GLY A 105 -5.57 -9.12 5.61
CA GLY A 105 -5.84 -10.26 4.75
C GLY A 105 -4.98 -10.25 3.48
N ALA A 106 -3.85 -9.55 3.52
CA ALA A 106 -2.91 -9.42 2.38
C ALA A 106 -1.75 -10.41 2.44
N TRP A 107 -1.82 -11.41 3.30
CA TRP A 107 -0.84 -12.49 3.43
C TRP A 107 -1.56 -13.82 3.30
N GLY A 108 -1.05 -14.69 2.48
CA GLY A 108 -1.66 -16.00 2.31
C GLY A 108 -0.98 -16.84 1.25
N PRO A 109 -1.57 -17.99 0.90
CA PRO A 109 -0.98 -18.94 -0.02
C PRO A 109 -0.88 -18.38 -1.43
N LYS A 110 0.31 -18.57 -2.03
CA LYS A 110 0.60 -18.20 -3.42
C LYS A 110 1.19 -19.41 -4.13
N LYS A 111 1.07 -19.40 -5.46
CA LYS A 111 1.62 -20.44 -6.32
C LYS A 111 2.54 -19.82 -7.36
N PHE A 112 3.78 -20.32 -7.44
CA PHE A 112 4.73 -19.88 -8.44
C PHE A 112 5.58 -21.04 -8.91
N MET A 113 5.56 -21.32 -10.22
CA MET A 113 6.30 -22.40 -10.86
C MET A 113 6.03 -23.78 -10.21
N GLY A 114 4.76 -24.05 -9.87
CA GLY A 114 4.34 -25.32 -9.27
C GLY A 114 4.61 -25.44 -7.78
N LYS A 115 5.23 -24.44 -7.15
CA LYS A 115 5.48 -24.42 -5.70
C LYS A 115 4.46 -23.55 -4.99
N GLU A 116 3.94 -24.04 -3.87
CA GLU A 116 3.07 -23.29 -2.99
C GLU A 116 3.90 -22.68 -1.84
N TYR A 117 3.62 -21.43 -1.50
CA TYR A 117 4.28 -20.73 -0.39
C TYR A 117 3.36 -19.62 0.10
N ASP A 118 3.57 -19.16 1.33
CA ASP A 118 2.86 -18.02 1.85
C ASP A 118 3.63 -16.72 1.53
N GLY A 119 2.90 -15.71 1.14
CA GLY A 119 3.49 -14.42 0.80
C GLY A 119 2.45 -13.33 0.68
N ILE A 120 2.90 -12.14 0.28
CA ILE A 120 2.01 -11.00 0.09
C ILE A 120 1.06 -11.26 -1.08
N LEU A 121 -0.23 -11.13 -0.80
CA LEU A 121 -1.27 -11.06 -1.81
C LEU A 121 -1.40 -9.60 -2.22
N ARG A 122 -0.96 -9.28 -3.43
CA ARG A 122 -0.94 -7.89 -3.92
C ARG A 122 -2.35 -7.31 -3.88
N SER A 123 -2.57 -6.35 -2.99
CA SER A 123 -3.89 -5.78 -2.74
C SER A 123 -3.78 -4.34 -2.29
N THR A 124 -4.84 -3.59 -2.48
CA THR A 124 -4.90 -2.16 -2.17
C THR A 124 -6.16 -1.87 -1.37
N PHE A 125 -6.01 -1.03 -0.35
CA PHE A 125 -7.09 -0.63 0.55
C PHE A 125 -7.19 0.89 0.54
N ILE A 126 -8.39 1.41 0.30
CA ILE A 126 -8.63 2.86 0.30
C ILE A 126 -9.38 3.21 1.57
N VAL A 127 -8.78 4.09 2.37
CA VAL A 127 -9.31 4.54 3.66
C VAL A 127 -9.69 6.02 3.53
N GLY A 128 -10.91 6.35 3.94
CA GLY A 128 -11.36 7.74 3.91
C GLY A 128 -10.80 8.58 5.06
N LYS A 129 -11.03 9.88 5.01
CA LYS A 129 -10.61 10.81 6.08
C LYS A 129 -11.21 10.44 7.44
N ASP A 130 -12.37 9.80 7.45
CA ASP A 130 -13.03 9.36 8.69
C ASP A 130 -12.39 8.11 9.30
N GLY A 131 -11.35 7.56 8.67
CA GLY A 131 -10.67 6.35 9.12
C GLY A 131 -11.37 5.06 8.71
N LYS A 132 -12.47 5.13 7.99
CA LYS A 132 -13.23 3.95 7.55
C LYS A 132 -12.72 3.43 6.23
N LEU A 133 -12.70 2.10 6.10
CA LEU A 133 -12.33 1.43 4.86
C LEU A 133 -13.42 1.64 3.81
N LYS A 134 -13.03 2.19 2.66
CA LYS A 134 -13.95 2.52 1.57
C LYS A 134 -13.91 1.55 0.41
N ALA A 135 -12.75 0.95 0.12
CA ALA A 135 -12.61 0.01 -0.98
C ALA A 135 -11.47 -0.97 -0.73
N ILE A 136 -11.61 -2.16 -1.34
CA ILE A 136 -10.58 -3.19 -1.37
C ILE A 136 -10.38 -3.57 -2.84
N MET A 137 -9.13 -3.51 -3.32
CA MET A 137 -8.75 -3.94 -4.66
C MET A 137 -7.83 -5.16 -4.53
N ASP A 138 -8.34 -6.34 -4.82
CA ASP A 138 -7.62 -7.60 -4.68
C ASP A 138 -7.06 -8.15 -5.99
N LYS A 139 -7.39 -7.50 -7.11
CA LYS A 139 -6.90 -7.86 -8.45
C LYS A 139 -6.12 -6.69 -9.03
N VAL A 140 -4.95 -6.42 -8.46
CA VAL A 140 -4.13 -5.28 -8.83
C VAL A 140 -3.32 -5.59 -10.08
N LYS A 141 -3.41 -4.69 -11.07
CA LYS A 141 -2.56 -4.69 -12.27
C LYS A 141 -1.49 -3.63 -12.08
N THR A 142 -0.23 -4.03 -12.06
CA THR A 142 0.88 -3.12 -11.74
C THR A 142 1.00 -1.94 -12.70
N LYS A 143 0.69 -2.14 -13.97
CA LYS A 143 0.78 -1.10 -15.00
C LYS A 143 -0.29 -0.02 -14.89
N SER A 144 -1.49 -0.36 -14.43
CA SER A 144 -2.63 0.56 -14.35
C SER A 144 -3.05 0.90 -12.93
N HIS A 145 -2.39 0.35 -11.92
CA HIS A 145 -2.80 0.48 -10.52
C HIS A 145 -3.03 1.94 -10.11
N HIS A 146 -2.11 2.84 -10.43
CA HIS A 146 -2.22 4.26 -10.08
C HIS A 146 -3.46 4.90 -10.72
N ASP A 147 -3.74 4.59 -11.98
CA ASP A 147 -4.93 5.12 -12.67
C ASP A 147 -6.22 4.53 -12.10
N ASP A 148 -6.24 3.23 -11.83
CA ASP A 148 -7.41 2.56 -11.27
C ASP A 148 -7.79 3.14 -9.90
N VAL A 149 -6.81 3.41 -9.06
CA VAL A 149 -7.01 4.01 -7.74
C VAL A 149 -7.51 5.45 -7.86
N ILE A 150 -6.87 6.26 -8.70
CA ILE A 150 -7.27 7.66 -8.93
C ILE A 150 -8.70 7.74 -9.44
N ASP A 151 -9.05 6.92 -10.42
CA ASP A 151 -10.40 6.90 -10.99
C ASP A 151 -11.44 6.54 -9.94
N TRP A 152 -11.15 5.56 -9.10
CA TRP A 152 -12.05 5.16 -8.02
C TRP A 152 -12.28 6.31 -7.02
N ILE A 153 -11.21 7.00 -6.62
CA ILE A 153 -11.28 8.12 -5.66
C ILE A 153 -12.10 9.27 -6.24
N LYS A 154 -11.86 9.63 -7.50
CA LYS A 154 -12.61 10.72 -8.17
C LYS A 154 -14.12 10.49 -8.19
N VAL A 155 -14.54 9.24 -8.32
CA VAL A 155 -15.96 8.89 -8.41
C VAL A 155 -16.59 8.75 -7.02
N ASN A 156 -15.85 8.28 -6.03
CA ASN A 156 -16.42 7.82 -4.75
C ASN A 156 -16.07 8.68 -3.54
N LEU A 157 -15.07 9.52 -3.62
CA LEU A 157 -14.63 10.34 -2.47
C LEU A 157 -14.64 11.86 -2.73
#